data_2376fa8012a4cbac297f45067a0e4a19
#
_entry.id   2376fa8012a4cbac297f45067a0e4a19
#
_cell.length_a   1.000
_cell.length_b   1.000
_cell.length_c   1.000
_cell.angle_alpha   90.00
_cell.angle_beta   90.00
_cell.angle_gamma   90.00
#
_symmetry.space_group_name_H-M   'P 1'
#
loop_
_entity.id
_entity.type
_entity.pdbx_description
1 polymer ?
#
loop_
_entity_poly.entity_id
_entity_poly.type
_entity_poly.pdbx_seq_one_letter_code
_entity_poly.pdbx_strand_id
1 'polypeptide(L)'
;MEKKYKILQIGPEDWRETLALPAQLDWYHVPPNTPSAIQKIMDEKNLEHFHAVILTDGAYLVDLLPFASSLEPYTVFYPEQFASQDEGLQNLIRQHCMQAMDLSDRQGFVRDLSTSLFEGGYGDKLSPATIRIHPSFQGSISYQGFEYLELEGDFGKTYTQLVSWAYNQSVQAHSPIELWLEYEKSGPVDLRLRLRKIPAGSVSEIRQDILFEEADFASAIIVEQDYDAYLSISLEARGQGKVNIGNLHQRWSRKQFGKFVLGGNILHDKKREEINYFLHPGDFKPPLAVYFSGYRPAEGFEGYWMMKNLQCPFLLFSDPRLEGGAFYLGSEELEDKIQATIQYYLDYLGLDRSDLILSGLSMGTFPALYYGSHFEPKGIVVGKPLTNLGTIAQRGRLEAPGVFPTSFDVLHLQTGGVSQKDMKDLDQRFWTRFKQADFSQTTFGLSYMKDEDMDSGAYDQLVETLCQTGAKILSKGTAGRHNDDTGTNVSWFIHFYKMILEEYGRGET
;
A
#
# COMPACT_ATOMS: atom_id res chain seq x y z
N MET A 1 -14.15 -14.74 23.36
CA MET A 1 -15.34 -14.41 22.54
C MET A 1 -14.83 -13.96 21.19
N GLU A 2 -15.28 -14.58 20.12
CA GLU A 2 -14.98 -14.11 18.77
C GLU A 2 -15.47 -12.66 18.63
N LYS A 3 -14.65 -11.83 18.00
CA LYS A 3 -15.01 -10.43 17.76
C LYS A 3 -16.16 -10.37 16.76
N LYS A 4 -17.22 -9.66 17.11
CA LYS A 4 -18.36 -9.45 16.22
C LYS A 4 -18.32 -8.07 15.57
N TYR A 5 -18.56 -8.05 14.25
CA TYR A 5 -18.64 -6.81 13.47
C TYR A 5 -20.07 -6.32 13.40
N LYS A 6 -20.31 -5.10 13.78
CA LYS A 6 -21.63 -4.46 13.88
C LYS A 6 -22.01 -3.86 12.53
N ILE A 7 -23.05 -4.38 11.92
CA ILE A 7 -23.52 -4.00 10.59
C ILE A 7 -24.88 -3.35 10.71
N LEU A 8 -25.02 -2.15 10.16
CA LEU A 8 -26.30 -1.48 9.98
C LEU A 8 -26.80 -1.68 8.55
N GLN A 9 -27.99 -2.20 8.40
CA GLN A 9 -28.71 -2.25 7.12
C GLN A 9 -29.88 -1.27 7.14
N ILE A 10 -29.98 -0.42 6.14
CA ILE A 10 -31.12 0.48 5.93
C ILE A 10 -31.86 0.05 4.66
N GLY A 11 -33.12 -0.33 4.81
CA GLY A 11 -33.94 -0.80 3.71
C GLY A 11 -35.32 -1.29 4.14
N PRO A 12 -36.25 -1.50 3.17
CA PRO A 12 -37.62 -1.95 3.48
C PRO A 12 -37.69 -3.40 3.97
N GLU A 13 -36.73 -4.24 3.55
CA GLU A 13 -36.66 -5.67 3.88
C GLU A 13 -35.53 -5.95 4.84
N ASP A 14 -35.77 -6.74 5.88
CA ASP A 14 -34.72 -7.20 6.79
C ASP A 14 -34.01 -8.43 6.19
N TRP A 15 -32.74 -8.29 5.86
CA TRP A 15 -31.96 -9.37 5.27
C TRP A 15 -31.73 -10.55 6.21
N ARG A 16 -31.93 -10.40 7.52
CA ARG A 16 -31.90 -11.54 8.48
C ARG A 16 -32.98 -12.58 8.17
N GLU A 17 -34.09 -12.16 7.57
CA GLU A 17 -35.21 -13.05 7.26
C GLU A 17 -34.98 -13.88 5.98
N THR A 18 -34.07 -13.40 5.10
CA THR A 18 -33.91 -13.98 3.75
C THR A 18 -32.52 -14.50 3.46
N LEU A 19 -31.49 -14.10 4.23
CA LEU A 19 -30.09 -14.49 4.03
C LEU A 19 -29.54 -15.31 5.19
N ALA A 20 -28.61 -16.23 4.88
CA ALA A 20 -27.79 -16.89 5.87
C ALA A 20 -26.65 -15.94 6.31
N LEU A 21 -26.83 -15.26 7.44
CA LEU A 21 -25.82 -14.32 7.94
C LEU A 21 -24.67 -15.06 8.66
N PRO A 22 -23.40 -14.71 8.37
CA PRO A 22 -22.23 -15.23 9.08
C PRO A 22 -22.27 -14.89 10.58
N ALA A 23 -21.86 -15.83 11.43
CA ALA A 23 -21.97 -15.72 12.90
C ALA A 23 -21.15 -14.55 13.49
N GLN A 24 -20.08 -14.12 12.79
CA GLN A 24 -19.25 -12.98 13.20
C GLN A 24 -19.90 -11.61 12.96
N LEU A 25 -21.10 -11.54 12.31
CA LEU A 25 -21.80 -10.28 12.08
C LEU A 25 -22.92 -10.09 13.11
N ASP A 26 -22.87 -8.96 13.83
CA ASP A 26 -23.99 -8.42 14.61
C ASP A 26 -24.80 -7.51 13.69
N TRP A 27 -25.98 -7.97 13.28
CA TRP A 27 -26.78 -7.31 12.25
C TRP A 27 -27.93 -6.52 12.85
N TYR A 28 -28.02 -5.25 12.47
CA TYR A 28 -29.07 -4.32 12.85
C TYR A 28 -29.80 -3.87 11.58
N HIS A 29 -31.13 -3.95 11.58
CA HIS A 29 -31.96 -3.49 10.48
C HIS A 29 -32.81 -2.31 10.91
N VAL A 30 -32.90 -1.31 10.03
CA VAL A 30 -33.72 -0.11 10.21
C VAL A 30 -34.51 0.16 8.92
N PRO A 31 -35.84 0.38 9.00
CA PRO A 31 -36.62 0.82 7.86
C PRO A 31 -36.17 2.21 7.37
N PRO A 32 -36.34 2.53 6.07
CA PRO A 32 -36.02 3.85 5.55
C PRO A 32 -36.81 4.98 6.22
N ASN A 33 -36.26 6.19 6.21
CA ASN A 33 -36.84 7.41 6.79
C ASN A 33 -37.07 7.31 8.32
N THR A 34 -36.25 6.57 9.04
CA THR A 34 -36.33 6.41 10.49
C THR A 34 -34.96 6.62 11.20
N PRO A 35 -34.31 7.80 11.03
CA PRO A 35 -33.02 8.06 11.66
C PRO A 35 -33.05 7.94 13.18
N SER A 36 -34.20 8.19 13.85
CA SER A 36 -34.36 7.97 15.28
C SER A 36 -34.17 6.51 15.71
N ALA A 37 -34.46 5.55 14.83
CA ALA A 37 -34.20 4.13 15.11
C ALA A 37 -32.69 3.81 15.08
N ILE A 38 -31.91 4.47 14.21
CA ILE A 38 -30.45 4.37 14.20
C ILE A 38 -29.89 4.88 15.52
N GLN A 39 -30.29 6.08 15.95
CA GLN A 39 -29.86 6.66 17.23
C GLN A 39 -30.19 5.74 18.42
N LYS A 40 -31.40 5.20 18.45
CA LYS A 40 -31.82 4.27 19.48
C LYS A 40 -30.92 3.04 19.58
N ILE A 41 -30.53 2.45 18.42
CA ILE A 41 -29.59 1.30 18.38
C ILE A 41 -28.23 1.72 18.91
N MET A 42 -27.72 2.88 18.49
CA MET A 42 -26.41 3.37 18.95
C MET A 42 -26.40 3.57 20.46
N ASP A 43 -27.44 4.20 21.02
CA ASP A 43 -27.57 4.44 22.46
C ASP A 43 -27.72 3.14 23.27
N GLU A 44 -28.64 2.25 22.87
CA GLU A 44 -28.91 0.97 23.56
C GLU A 44 -27.71 0.02 23.54
N LYS A 45 -26.89 0.06 22.48
CA LYS A 45 -25.72 -0.81 22.31
C LYS A 45 -24.41 -0.12 22.65
N ASN A 46 -24.45 1.14 23.07
CA ASN A 46 -23.28 1.99 23.33
C ASN A 46 -22.27 1.94 22.17
N LEU A 47 -22.74 2.29 20.97
CA LEU A 47 -21.94 2.28 19.75
C LEU A 47 -21.45 3.67 19.41
N GLU A 48 -20.16 3.80 19.17
CA GLU A 48 -19.58 5.02 18.57
C GLU A 48 -19.76 5.03 17.03
N HIS A 49 -19.66 3.85 16.41
CA HIS A 49 -19.83 3.67 14.96
C HIS A 49 -20.25 2.22 14.62
N PHE A 50 -20.72 2.03 13.40
CA PHE A 50 -20.88 0.71 12.79
C PHE A 50 -19.64 0.35 11.97
N HIS A 51 -19.26 -0.94 11.94
CA HIS A 51 -18.15 -1.42 11.11
C HIS A 51 -18.49 -1.41 9.61
N ALA A 52 -19.78 -1.53 9.28
CA ALA A 52 -20.28 -1.31 7.93
C ALA A 52 -21.75 -0.86 7.97
N VAL A 53 -22.13 0.00 7.02
CA VAL A 53 -23.49 0.44 6.77
C VAL A 53 -23.86 0.06 5.35
N ILE A 54 -24.98 -0.64 5.17
CA ILE A 54 -25.47 -1.11 3.87
C ILE A 54 -26.79 -0.44 3.59
N LEU A 55 -26.86 0.29 2.50
CA LEU A 55 -28.09 0.89 1.98
C LEU A 55 -28.61 0.03 0.84
N THR A 56 -29.84 -0.43 0.93
CA THR A 56 -30.45 -1.23 -0.16
C THR A 56 -30.94 -0.37 -1.32
N ASP A 57 -31.02 0.95 -1.12
CA ASP A 57 -31.24 1.99 -2.11
C ASP A 57 -30.43 3.24 -1.73
N GLY A 58 -29.78 3.88 -2.69
CA GLY A 58 -29.00 5.09 -2.45
C GLY A 58 -29.82 6.29 -1.96
N ALA A 59 -31.12 6.31 -2.20
CA ALA A 59 -32.01 7.35 -1.67
C ALA A 59 -32.00 7.39 -0.12
N TYR A 60 -31.64 6.29 0.55
CA TYR A 60 -31.59 6.21 2.01
C TYR A 60 -30.32 6.84 2.62
N LEU A 61 -29.41 7.37 1.81
CA LEU A 61 -28.28 8.18 2.27
C LEU A 61 -28.72 9.37 3.13
N VAL A 62 -29.93 9.90 2.89
CA VAL A 62 -30.51 10.98 3.69
C VAL A 62 -30.64 10.60 5.18
N ASP A 63 -30.88 9.34 5.50
CA ASP A 63 -30.99 8.85 6.87
C ASP A 63 -29.66 8.90 7.63
N LEU A 64 -28.52 8.97 6.92
CA LEU A 64 -27.18 9.04 7.50
C LEU A 64 -26.71 10.47 7.78
N LEU A 65 -27.34 11.50 7.25
CA LEU A 65 -26.94 12.90 7.45
C LEU A 65 -26.80 13.28 8.95
N PRO A 66 -27.69 12.86 9.86
CA PRO A 66 -27.54 13.17 11.29
C PRO A 66 -26.34 12.47 11.94
N PHE A 67 -25.79 11.43 11.31
CA PHE A 67 -24.73 10.58 11.84
C PHE A 67 -23.40 10.74 11.09
N ALA A 68 -23.28 11.76 10.23
CA ALA A 68 -22.10 11.97 9.41
C ALA A 68 -20.78 11.91 10.23
N SER A 69 -20.75 12.52 11.42
CA SER A 69 -19.56 12.51 12.29
C SER A 69 -19.18 11.14 12.86
N SER A 70 -20.09 10.15 12.81
CA SER A 70 -19.88 8.77 13.28
C SER A 70 -19.63 7.77 12.16
N LEU A 71 -19.56 8.24 10.91
CA LEU A 71 -19.28 7.39 9.75
C LEU A 71 -17.77 7.33 9.51
N GLU A 72 -17.21 6.13 9.62
CA GLU A 72 -15.82 5.91 9.23
C GLU A 72 -15.70 5.85 7.69
N PRO A 73 -14.62 6.36 7.10
CA PRO A 73 -14.42 6.29 5.65
C PRO A 73 -14.43 4.85 5.12
N TYR A 74 -14.96 4.67 3.91
CA TYR A 74 -15.04 3.39 3.20
C TYR A 74 -15.94 2.31 3.86
N THR A 75 -16.73 2.66 4.85
CA THR A 75 -17.60 1.69 5.55
C THR A 75 -19.06 1.76 5.13
N VAL A 76 -19.46 2.68 4.27
CA VAL A 76 -20.83 2.81 3.77
C VAL A 76 -20.91 2.30 2.34
N PHE A 77 -21.83 1.36 2.11
CA PHE A 77 -22.05 0.68 0.84
C PHE A 77 -23.47 0.98 0.31
N TYR A 78 -23.58 1.35 -0.96
CA TYR A 78 -24.84 1.67 -1.62
C TYR A 78 -24.87 1.11 -3.04
N PRO A 79 -26.06 0.90 -3.66
CA PRO A 79 -26.17 0.34 -5.01
C PRO A 79 -25.47 1.21 -6.07
N GLU A 80 -24.66 0.60 -6.94
CA GLU A 80 -23.90 1.30 -7.97
C GLU A 80 -24.77 2.05 -9.01
N GLN A 81 -26.02 1.65 -9.16
CA GLN A 81 -26.97 2.30 -10.07
C GLN A 81 -27.47 3.66 -9.54
N PHE A 82 -27.20 3.97 -8.27
CA PHE A 82 -27.65 5.21 -7.65
C PHE A 82 -26.78 6.39 -8.10
N ALA A 83 -27.43 7.44 -8.59
CA ALA A 83 -26.82 8.73 -8.90
C ALA A 83 -27.66 9.85 -8.28
N SER A 84 -27.09 10.61 -7.37
CA SER A 84 -27.77 11.76 -6.76
C SER A 84 -27.46 13.04 -7.52
N GLN A 85 -28.47 13.93 -7.65
CA GLN A 85 -28.30 15.32 -8.08
C GLN A 85 -28.20 16.27 -6.88
N ASP A 86 -28.45 15.79 -5.67
CA ASP A 86 -28.34 16.57 -4.43
C ASP A 86 -26.87 16.75 -4.05
N GLU A 87 -26.42 18.00 -3.99
CA GLU A 87 -25.04 18.37 -3.70
C GLU A 87 -24.63 17.95 -2.27
N GLY A 88 -25.55 18.02 -1.31
CA GLY A 88 -25.30 17.60 0.07
C GLY A 88 -25.02 16.12 0.18
N LEU A 89 -25.79 15.28 -0.54
CA LEU A 89 -25.55 13.82 -0.59
C LEU A 89 -24.27 13.48 -1.35
N GLN A 90 -23.96 14.18 -2.45
CA GLN A 90 -22.69 14.00 -3.15
C GLN A 90 -21.49 14.34 -2.25
N ASN A 91 -21.60 15.42 -1.48
CA ASN A 91 -20.55 15.80 -0.52
C ASN A 91 -20.42 14.75 0.59
N LEU A 92 -21.52 14.22 1.12
CA LEU A 92 -21.49 13.14 2.12
C LEU A 92 -20.78 11.89 1.57
N ILE A 93 -21.11 11.46 0.36
CA ILE A 93 -20.46 10.34 -0.33
C ILE A 93 -18.96 10.58 -0.45
N ARG A 94 -18.55 11.76 -0.90
CA ARG A 94 -17.13 12.11 -1.07
C ARG A 94 -16.39 12.19 0.26
N GLN A 95 -16.95 12.87 1.26
CA GLN A 95 -16.31 13.07 2.57
C GLN A 95 -16.08 11.76 3.32
N HIS A 96 -16.92 10.76 3.11
CA HIS A 96 -16.78 9.44 3.74
C HIS A 96 -16.28 8.35 2.79
N CYS A 97 -15.86 8.72 1.57
CA CYS A 97 -15.39 7.76 0.56
C CYS A 97 -16.35 6.55 0.46
N MET A 98 -17.67 6.81 0.43
CA MET A 98 -18.67 5.75 0.40
C MET A 98 -18.56 4.94 -0.90
N GLN A 99 -18.82 3.65 -0.84
CA GLN A 99 -18.55 2.73 -1.93
C GLN A 99 -19.84 2.31 -2.65
N ALA A 100 -19.88 2.57 -3.96
CA ALA A 100 -20.91 2.06 -4.84
C ALA A 100 -20.64 0.57 -5.12
N MET A 101 -21.65 -0.31 -4.91
CA MET A 101 -21.50 -1.75 -5.00
C MET A 101 -22.62 -2.39 -5.81
N ASP A 102 -22.29 -3.48 -6.51
CA ASP A 102 -23.30 -4.37 -7.03
C ASP A 102 -23.92 -5.20 -5.87
N LEU A 103 -25.17 -4.92 -5.56
CA LEU A 103 -25.93 -5.63 -4.53
C LEU A 103 -26.93 -6.65 -5.12
N SER A 104 -26.80 -7.04 -6.38
CA SER A 104 -27.67 -8.03 -7.03
C SER A 104 -27.52 -9.42 -6.40
N ASP A 105 -26.30 -9.87 -6.07
CA ASP A 105 -26.03 -11.06 -5.24
C ASP A 105 -25.82 -10.65 -3.78
N ARG A 106 -26.93 -10.43 -3.06
CA ARG A 106 -26.91 -10.04 -1.64
C ARG A 106 -26.17 -11.05 -0.75
N GLN A 107 -26.34 -12.35 -0.99
CA GLN A 107 -25.71 -13.42 -0.19
C GLN A 107 -24.20 -13.45 -0.42
N GLY A 108 -23.76 -13.32 -1.67
CA GLY A 108 -22.34 -13.19 -2.03
C GLY A 108 -21.71 -11.95 -1.41
N PHE A 109 -22.39 -10.79 -1.53
CA PHE A 109 -21.92 -9.53 -0.94
C PHE A 109 -21.73 -9.65 0.59
N VAL A 110 -22.71 -10.18 1.32
CA VAL A 110 -22.63 -10.35 2.79
C VAL A 110 -21.53 -11.32 3.19
N ARG A 111 -21.36 -12.43 2.45
CA ARG A 111 -20.27 -13.38 2.66
C ARG A 111 -18.92 -12.69 2.46
N ASP A 112 -18.74 -11.98 1.37
CA ASP A 112 -17.49 -11.29 1.03
C ASP A 112 -17.17 -10.17 2.03
N LEU A 113 -18.17 -9.38 2.42
CA LEU A 113 -18.02 -8.37 3.46
C LEU A 113 -17.58 -8.99 4.78
N SER A 114 -18.19 -10.10 5.19
CA SER A 114 -17.88 -10.76 6.47
C SER A 114 -16.42 -11.22 6.57
N THR A 115 -15.84 -11.67 5.47
CA THR A 115 -14.43 -12.11 5.41
C THR A 115 -13.46 -10.96 5.16
N SER A 116 -13.96 -9.75 4.88
CA SER A 116 -13.15 -8.55 4.60
C SER A 116 -13.06 -7.59 5.79
N LEU A 117 -13.94 -7.74 6.79
CA LEU A 117 -13.92 -6.96 8.01
C LEU A 117 -12.99 -7.62 9.04
N PHE A 118 -11.72 -7.25 9.01
CA PHE A 118 -10.73 -7.65 10.02
C PHE A 118 -9.83 -6.46 10.37
N GLU A 119 -9.27 -6.50 11.56
CA GLU A 119 -8.33 -5.45 12.00
C GLU A 119 -6.95 -5.67 11.41
N GLY A 120 -6.30 -4.56 11.10
CA GLY A 120 -4.95 -4.56 10.51
C GLY A 120 -4.96 -5.03 9.06
N GLY A 121 -3.79 -5.16 8.51
CA GLY A 121 -3.52 -5.71 7.20
C GLY A 121 -2.22 -6.51 7.29
N TYR A 122 -2.18 -7.65 6.63
CA TYR A 122 -0.98 -8.47 6.55
C TYR A 122 -0.66 -8.75 5.09
N GLY A 123 0.60 -8.60 4.74
CA GLY A 123 1.17 -9.05 3.49
C GLY A 123 2.63 -9.40 3.68
N ASP A 124 3.04 -10.39 2.96
CA ASP A 124 4.41 -10.90 2.90
C ASP A 124 4.71 -11.29 1.46
N LYS A 125 5.95 -11.59 1.17
CA LYS A 125 6.40 -12.01 -0.15
C LYS A 125 7.39 -13.15 -0.08
N LEU A 126 7.27 -14.04 -1.06
CA LEU A 126 8.22 -15.09 -1.32
C LEU A 126 9.22 -14.57 -2.34
N SER A 127 10.42 -14.20 -1.89
CA SER A 127 11.46 -13.61 -2.73
C SER A 127 12.05 -14.63 -3.72
N PRO A 128 12.70 -14.16 -4.80
CA PRO A 128 13.42 -15.02 -5.72
C PRO A 128 14.43 -15.97 -5.07
N ALA A 129 15.04 -15.57 -3.94
CA ALA A 129 15.97 -16.39 -3.18
C ALA A 129 15.33 -17.64 -2.56
N THR A 130 14.00 -17.69 -2.44
CA THR A 130 13.25 -18.86 -1.93
C THR A 130 12.76 -19.81 -3.04
N ILE A 131 13.06 -19.51 -4.30
CA ILE A 131 12.64 -20.31 -5.44
C ILE A 131 13.52 -21.57 -5.57
N ARG A 132 12.89 -22.69 -5.80
CA ARG A 132 13.51 -23.98 -6.14
C ARG A 132 13.19 -24.32 -7.58
N ILE A 133 14.24 -24.38 -8.40
CA ILE A 133 14.14 -24.74 -9.81
C ILE A 133 13.95 -26.26 -9.92
N HIS A 134 13.03 -26.69 -10.78
CA HIS A 134 12.80 -28.13 -10.98
C HIS A 134 14.03 -28.79 -11.63
N PRO A 135 14.48 -29.95 -11.13
CA PRO A 135 15.71 -30.61 -11.63
C PRO A 135 15.73 -30.99 -13.12
N SER A 136 14.56 -31.07 -13.76
CA SER A 136 14.49 -31.34 -15.19
C SER A 136 14.77 -30.14 -16.09
N PHE A 137 14.85 -28.94 -15.55
CA PHE A 137 15.17 -27.77 -16.35
C PHE A 137 16.61 -27.81 -16.88
N GLN A 138 16.77 -27.61 -18.18
CA GLN A 138 18.05 -27.68 -18.90
C GLN A 138 18.30 -26.36 -19.64
N GLY A 139 18.49 -25.27 -18.93
CA GLY A 139 18.70 -23.95 -19.49
C GLY A 139 19.68 -23.13 -18.68
N SER A 140 19.85 -21.87 -19.06
CA SER A 140 20.62 -20.93 -18.25
C SER A 140 19.82 -20.43 -17.05
N ILE A 141 20.50 -20.21 -15.95
CA ILE A 141 19.96 -19.77 -14.67
C ILE A 141 20.79 -18.59 -14.21
N SER A 142 20.14 -17.47 -13.91
CA SER A 142 20.79 -16.29 -13.36
C SER A 142 19.93 -15.70 -12.23
N TYR A 143 20.55 -15.45 -11.07
CA TYR A 143 19.93 -14.72 -9.96
C TYR A 143 20.37 -13.27 -10.00
N GLN A 144 19.40 -12.36 -9.97
CA GLN A 144 19.61 -10.91 -9.85
C GLN A 144 19.18 -10.44 -8.46
N GLY A 145 19.88 -10.90 -7.43
CA GLY A 145 19.64 -10.54 -6.04
C GLY A 145 18.19 -10.78 -5.59
N PHE A 146 17.56 -9.74 -5.06
CA PHE A 146 16.15 -9.72 -4.67
C PHE A 146 15.21 -9.31 -5.79
N GLU A 147 15.73 -8.97 -6.98
CA GLU A 147 14.92 -8.49 -8.11
C GLU A 147 14.18 -9.65 -8.78
N TYR A 148 14.92 -10.61 -9.32
CA TYR A 148 14.32 -11.77 -10.01
C TYR A 148 15.28 -12.96 -10.16
N LEU A 149 14.69 -14.11 -10.41
CA LEU A 149 15.34 -15.27 -10.97
C LEU A 149 15.07 -15.31 -12.47
N GLU A 150 16.14 -15.30 -13.29
CA GLU A 150 16.07 -15.45 -14.72
C GLU A 150 16.30 -16.92 -15.13
N LEU A 151 15.39 -17.47 -15.95
CA LEU A 151 15.48 -18.79 -16.54
C LEU A 151 15.32 -18.66 -18.06
N GLU A 152 16.31 -19.14 -18.82
CA GLU A 152 16.28 -19.09 -20.29
C GLU A 152 16.56 -20.47 -20.87
N GLY A 153 15.68 -20.95 -21.77
CA GLY A 153 15.83 -22.27 -22.37
C GLY A 153 14.59 -22.79 -23.08
N ASP A 154 14.60 -24.10 -23.32
CA ASP A 154 13.44 -24.84 -23.84
C ASP A 154 12.69 -25.47 -22.66
N PHE A 155 11.45 -25.03 -22.43
CA PHE A 155 10.56 -25.50 -21.37
C PHE A 155 9.69 -26.70 -21.81
N GLY A 156 9.87 -27.17 -23.04
CA GLY A 156 9.14 -28.30 -23.62
C GLY A 156 7.81 -27.94 -24.29
N LYS A 157 7.16 -28.94 -24.86
CA LYS A 157 5.89 -28.78 -25.61
C LYS A 157 4.66 -28.82 -24.71
N THR A 158 4.77 -29.38 -23.51
CA THR A 158 3.68 -29.52 -22.53
C THR A 158 4.06 -28.81 -21.25
N TYR A 159 3.08 -28.32 -20.50
CA TYR A 159 3.35 -27.72 -19.22
C TYR A 159 4.05 -28.71 -18.29
N THR A 160 5.18 -28.27 -17.76
CA THR A 160 5.95 -28.97 -16.72
C THR A 160 6.31 -28.00 -15.63
N GLN A 161 6.46 -28.51 -14.42
CA GLN A 161 6.88 -27.66 -13.31
C GLN A 161 8.24 -27.04 -13.63
N LEU A 162 8.31 -25.70 -13.59
CA LEU A 162 9.53 -24.94 -13.78
C LEU A 162 10.17 -24.62 -12.42
N VAL A 163 9.36 -24.05 -11.52
CA VAL A 163 9.81 -23.68 -10.18
C VAL A 163 8.73 -23.98 -9.14
N SER A 164 9.16 -24.00 -7.87
CA SER A 164 8.29 -23.95 -6.69
C SER A 164 8.96 -23.08 -5.62
N TRP A 165 8.18 -22.55 -4.70
CA TRP A 165 8.72 -21.81 -3.57
C TRP A 165 9.09 -22.80 -2.43
N ALA A 166 10.18 -22.51 -1.72
CA ALA A 166 10.76 -23.41 -0.71
C ALA A 166 9.85 -23.64 0.49
N TYR A 167 8.93 -22.71 0.75
CA TYR A 167 8.06 -22.73 1.92
C TYR A 167 6.60 -22.78 1.51
N ASN A 168 5.86 -23.72 2.10
CA ASN A 168 4.41 -23.72 1.99
C ASN A 168 3.83 -22.59 2.85
N GLN A 169 2.82 -21.90 2.32
CA GLN A 169 2.16 -20.83 3.03
C GLN A 169 1.01 -21.36 3.88
N SER A 170 0.97 -21.02 5.16
CA SER A 170 -0.15 -21.35 6.04
C SER A 170 -1.30 -20.38 5.81
N VAL A 171 -2.52 -20.91 5.63
CA VAL A 171 -3.74 -20.12 5.47
C VAL A 171 -4.82 -20.65 6.42
N GLN A 172 -5.55 -19.75 7.05
CA GLN A 172 -6.59 -20.07 8.00
C GLN A 172 -7.94 -20.25 7.30
N ALA A 173 -8.80 -21.08 7.89
CA ALA A 173 -10.19 -21.21 7.45
C ALA A 173 -10.88 -19.84 7.43
N HIS A 174 -11.68 -19.60 6.38
CA HIS A 174 -12.48 -18.38 6.19
C HIS A 174 -11.68 -17.06 6.13
N SER A 175 -10.35 -17.14 5.97
CA SER A 175 -9.47 -15.99 5.79
C SER A 175 -8.92 -15.98 4.35
N PRO A 176 -9.60 -15.33 3.41
CA PRO A 176 -9.16 -15.30 2.03
C PRO A 176 -7.81 -14.59 1.92
N ILE A 177 -6.97 -15.11 1.03
CA ILE A 177 -5.71 -14.45 0.66
C ILE A 177 -5.72 -14.06 -0.81
N GLU A 178 -4.87 -13.13 -1.18
CA GLU A 178 -4.58 -12.81 -2.57
C GLU A 178 -3.12 -13.08 -2.88
N LEU A 179 -2.87 -13.57 -4.09
CA LEU A 179 -1.55 -13.82 -4.63
C LEU A 179 -1.31 -12.91 -5.83
N TRP A 180 -0.15 -12.28 -5.88
CA TRP A 180 0.31 -11.50 -7.02
C TRP A 180 1.73 -11.90 -7.36
N LEU A 181 1.97 -12.36 -8.61
CA LEU A 181 3.27 -12.77 -9.10
C LEU A 181 3.89 -11.66 -9.95
N GLU A 182 5.07 -11.20 -9.57
CA GLU A 182 5.92 -10.38 -10.42
C GLU A 182 6.63 -11.29 -11.42
N TYR A 183 6.45 -11.03 -12.71
CA TYR A 183 7.17 -11.76 -13.76
C TYR A 183 7.25 -10.96 -15.05
N GLU A 184 8.28 -11.25 -15.82
CA GLU A 184 8.42 -10.85 -17.23
C GLU A 184 8.79 -12.07 -18.06
N LYS A 185 8.41 -12.08 -19.34
CA LYS A 185 8.80 -13.14 -20.26
C LYS A 185 9.11 -12.60 -21.65
N SER A 186 9.96 -13.29 -22.37
CA SER A 186 10.23 -13.06 -23.77
C SER A 186 10.34 -14.37 -24.56
N GLY A 187 9.90 -14.35 -25.82
CA GLY A 187 9.75 -15.53 -26.64
C GLY A 187 8.38 -16.22 -26.47
N PRO A 188 8.12 -17.31 -27.21
CA PRO A 188 6.87 -18.06 -27.16
C PRO A 188 6.82 -18.98 -25.92
N VAL A 189 6.66 -18.39 -24.76
CA VAL A 189 6.53 -19.08 -23.46
C VAL A 189 5.15 -18.86 -22.90
N ASP A 190 4.48 -19.94 -22.49
CA ASP A 190 3.24 -19.92 -21.75
C ASP A 190 3.50 -20.34 -20.29
N LEU A 191 2.87 -19.64 -19.37
CA LEU A 191 2.98 -19.88 -17.93
C LEU A 191 1.62 -20.27 -17.37
N ARG A 192 1.64 -21.05 -16.26
CA ARG A 192 0.48 -21.22 -15.38
C ARG A 192 0.91 -21.50 -13.96
N LEU A 193 0.12 -21.04 -13.00
CA LEU A 193 0.36 -21.27 -11.58
C LEU A 193 -0.45 -22.49 -11.13
N ARG A 194 0.21 -23.38 -10.41
CA ARG A 194 -0.43 -24.52 -9.78
C ARG A 194 -0.41 -24.35 -8.27
N LEU A 195 -1.58 -24.42 -7.66
CA LEU A 195 -1.78 -24.28 -6.24
C LEU A 195 -2.44 -25.52 -5.66
N ARG A 196 -1.76 -26.16 -4.70
CA ARG A 196 -2.29 -27.32 -3.99
C ARG A 196 -2.59 -26.94 -2.55
N LYS A 197 -3.82 -27.28 -2.10
CA LYS A 197 -4.23 -27.10 -0.71
C LYS A 197 -4.08 -28.40 0.05
N ILE A 198 -3.26 -28.35 1.09
CA ILE A 198 -2.94 -29.47 1.97
C ILE A 198 -3.54 -29.14 3.34
N PRO A 199 -4.49 -29.94 3.87
CA PRO A 199 -5.07 -29.67 5.19
C PRO A 199 -4.00 -29.57 6.28
N ALA A 200 -4.15 -28.62 7.22
CA ALA A 200 -3.25 -28.52 8.36
C ALA A 200 -3.24 -29.85 9.16
N GLY A 201 -2.04 -30.27 9.56
CA GLY A 201 -1.85 -31.58 10.21
C GLY A 201 -1.67 -32.77 9.26
N SER A 202 -1.90 -32.61 7.97
CA SER A 202 -1.55 -33.60 6.93
C SER A 202 -0.19 -33.31 6.31
N VAL A 203 0.51 -34.34 5.86
CA VAL A 203 1.79 -34.21 5.14
C VAL A 203 1.68 -34.63 3.67
N SER A 204 0.58 -35.22 3.26
CA SER A 204 0.45 -35.84 1.93
C SER A 204 -0.95 -35.75 1.31
N GLU A 205 -1.97 -35.36 2.05
CA GLU A 205 -3.32 -35.20 1.52
C GLU A 205 -3.42 -33.92 0.70
N ILE A 206 -3.54 -34.02 -0.61
CA ILE A 206 -3.90 -32.92 -1.48
C ILE A 206 -5.41 -32.88 -1.61
N ARG A 207 -6.07 -31.93 -0.91
CA ARG A 207 -7.53 -31.83 -0.97
C ARG A 207 -8.02 -31.07 -2.21
N GLN A 208 -7.25 -30.09 -2.66
CA GLN A 208 -7.51 -29.35 -3.90
C GLN A 208 -6.22 -29.13 -4.68
N ASP A 209 -6.30 -29.29 -5.99
CA ASP A 209 -5.21 -29.02 -6.96
C ASP A 209 -5.80 -28.09 -8.04
N ILE A 210 -5.42 -26.82 -7.99
CA ILE A 210 -6.02 -25.75 -8.79
C ILE A 210 -4.97 -25.23 -9.76
N LEU A 211 -5.38 -25.01 -11.00
CA LEU A 211 -4.56 -24.39 -12.03
C LEU A 211 -5.12 -23.01 -12.36
N PHE A 212 -4.24 -22.02 -12.40
CA PHE A 212 -4.52 -20.68 -12.87
C PHE A 212 -3.74 -20.45 -14.16
N GLU A 213 -4.44 -20.20 -15.23
CA GLU A 213 -3.83 -19.89 -16.52
C GLU A 213 -3.26 -18.47 -16.50
N GLU A 214 -2.39 -18.12 -17.41
CA GLU A 214 -1.73 -16.81 -17.44
C GLU A 214 -2.72 -15.63 -17.54
N ALA A 215 -3.88 -15.84 -18.16
CA ALA A 215 -4.95 -14.85 -18.22
C ALA A 215 -5.49 -14.49 -16.82
N ASP A 216 -5.46 -15.42 -15.88
CA ASP A 216 -5.91 -15.20 -14.49
C ASP A 216 -4.93 -14.30 -13.74
N PHE A 217 -3.69 -14.12 -14.24
CA PHE A 217 -2.69 -13.25 -13.63
C PHE A 217 -2.95 -11.75 -13.91
N ALA A 218 -3.92 -11.41 -14.74
CA ALA A 218 -4.29 -10.01 -15.02
C ALA A 218 -4.72 -9.25 -13.74
N SER A 219 -5.23 -9.98 -12.75
CA SER A 219 -5.55 -9.46 -11.41
C SER A 219 -4.92 -10.35 -10.33
N ALA A 220 -4.96 -9.90 -9.08
CA ALA A 220 -4.55 -10.73 -7.97
C ALA A 220 -5.46 -11.98 -7.86
N ILE A 221 -4.85 -13.16 -7.71
CA ILE A 221 -5.55 -14.43 -7.57
C ILE A 221 -6.09 -14.52 -6.14
N ILE A 222 -7.41 -14.60 -5.99
CA ILE A 222 -8.05 -14.78 -4.68
C ILE A 222 -8.15 -16.27 -4.35
N VAL A 223 -7.61 -16.66 -3.20
CA VAL A 223 -7.65 -18.05 -2.69
C VAL A 223 -8.51 -18.06 -1.42
N GLU A 224 -9.62 -18.78 -1.50
CA GLU A 224 -10.55 -19.00 -0.39
C GLU A 224 -10.50 -20.47 0.07
N GLN A 225 -10.66 -20.69 1.37
CA GLN A 225 -10.75 -22.05 1.96
C GLN A 225 -11.65 -22.03 3.19
N ASP A 226 -12.27 -23.18 3.47
CA ASP A 226 -13.15 -23.45 4.61
C ASP A 226 -12.49 -24.29 5.72
N TYR A 227 -11.20 -24.57 5.59
CA TYR A 227 -10.37 -25.30 6.55
C TYR A 227 -8.96 -24.71 6.60
N ASP A 228 -8.25 -24.89 7.71
CA ASP A 228 -6.85 -24.52 7.82
C ASP A 228 -6.00 -25.37 6.89
N ALA A 229 -5.16 -24.74 6.09
CA ALA A 229 -4.39 -25.40 5.05
C ALA A 229 -2.98 -24.84 4.92
N TYR A 230 -2.12 -25.63 4.28
CA TYR A 230 -0.88 -25.18 3.68
C TYR A 230 -1.05 -25.10 2.17
N LEU A 231 -0.56 -24.02 1.57
CA LEU A 231 -0.52 -23.84 0.13
C LEU A 231 0.85 -24.24 -0.40
N SER A 232 0.90 -25.25 -1.26
CA SER A 232 2.07 -25.56 -2.08
C SER A 232 1.88 -24.93 -3.45
N ILE A 233 2.76 -23.97 -3.79
CA ILE A 233 2.66 -23.17 -5.00
C ILE A 233 3.80 -23.52 -5.95
N SER A 234 3.50 -23.70 -7.23
CA SER A 234 4.49 -23.92 -8.28
C SER A 234 4.10 -23.19 -9.56
N LEU A 235 5.08 -22.73 -10.30
CA LEU A 235 4.93 -22.18 -11.64
C LEU A 235 5.31 -23.26 -12.65
N GLU A 236 4.43 -23.51 -13.61
CA GLU A 236 4.64 -24.41 -14.72
C GLU A 236 4.83 -23.60 -16.00
N ALA A 237 5.68 -24.08 -16.89
CA ALA A 237 5.96 -23.45 -18.17
C ALA A 237 5.95 -24.46 -19.32
N ARG A 238 5.74 -23.94 -20.54
CA ARG A 238 5.99 -24.63 -21.81
C ARG A 238 6.46 -23.63 -22.87
N GLY A 239 7.07 -24.12 -23.92
CA GLY A 239 7.59 -23.31 -25.03
C GLY A 239 9.09 -23.07 -24.90
N GLN A 240 9.60 -22.00 -25.51
CA GLN A 240 11.02 -21.65 -25.52
C GLN A 240 11.21 -20.14 -25.36
N GLY A 241 12.13 -19.73 -24.53
CA GLY A 241 12.44 -18.31 -24.32
C GLY A 241 13.02 -18.03 -22.95
N LYS A 242 12.72 -16.87 -22.42
CA LYS A 242 13.20 -16.38 -21.13
C LYS A 242 12.03 -16.02 -20.20
N VAL A 243 12.17 -16.34 -18.93
CA VAL A 243 11.24 -15.98 -17.87
C VAL A 243 12.02 -15.38 -16.70
N ASN A 244 11.68 -14.16 -16.31
CA ASN A 244 12.14 -13.51 -15.09
C ASN A 244 11.03 -13.66 -14.04
N ILE A 245 11.35 -14.19 -12.88
CA ILE A 245 10.40 -14.46 -11.78
C ILE A 245 10.82 -13.61 -10.59
N GLY A 246 10.04 -12.59 -10.28
CA GLY A 246 10.22 -11.72 -9.12
C GLY A 246 9.58 -12.27 -7.86
N ASN A 247 9.06 -11.38 -7.03
CA ASN A 247 8.37 -11.75 -5.80
C ASN A 247 7.01 -12.41 -6.11
N LEU A 248 6.62 -13.37 -5.28
CA LEU A 248 5.24 -13.79 -5.15
C LEU A 248 4.68 -13.18 -3.87
N HIS A 249 3.86 -12.15 -4.02
CA HIS A 249 3.19 -11.49 -2.91
C HIS A 249 2.02 -12.33 -2.40
N GLN A 250 1.86 -12.38 -1.10
CA GLN A 250 0.75 -13.03 -0.42
C GLN A 250 0.17 -12.08 0.62
N ARG A 251 -1.14 -11.79 0.52
CA ARG A 251 -1.80 -10.80 1.38
C ARG A 251 -3.13 -11.34 1.88
N TRP A 252 -3.54 -10.93 3.08
CA TRP A 252 -4.93 -11.08 3.48
C TRP A 252 -5.82 -10.25 2.55
N SER A 253 -6.81 -10.91 1.97
CA SER A 253 -7.66 -10.29 0.97
C SER A 253 -8.89 -9.63 1.58
N ARG A 254 -9.08 -8.35 1.25
CA ARG A 254 -10.36 -7.65 1.46
C ARG A 254 -11.24 -7.68 0.21
N LYS A 255 -10.88 -8.53 -0.76
CA LYS A 255 -11.60 -8.65 -2.04
C LYS A 255 -11.78 -7.26 -2.68
N GLN A 256 -13.03 -6.90 -3.02
CA GLN A 256 -13.37 -5.61 -3.63
C GLN A 256 -13.41 -4.43 -2.65
N PHE A 257 -13.27 -4.65 -1.35
CA PHE A 257 -13.43 -3.59 -0.34
C PHE A 257 -12.13 -2.82 -0.02
N GLY A 258 -11.00 -3.28 -0.55
CA GLY A 258 -9.73 -2.58 -0.40
C GLY A 258 -8.51 -3.49 -0.30
N LYS A 259 -7.34 -2.88 -0.14
CA LYS A 259 -6.05 -3.55 0.02
C LYS A 259 -5.43 -3.14 1.36
N PHE A 260 -5.10 -4.09 2.23
CA PHE A 260 -4.60 -3.91 3.61
C PHE A 260 -5.60 -3.22 4.55
N VAL A 261 -6.26 -2.18 4.10
CA VAL A 261 -7.33 -1.44 4.79
C VAL A 261 -8.53 -1.30 3.87
N LEU A 262 -9.73 -1.03 4.41
CA LEU A 262 -10.87 -0.68 3.57
C LEU A 262 -10.53 0.56 2.76
N GLY A 263 -10.79 0.54 1.46
CA GLY A 263 -10.45 1.63 0.55
C GLY A 263 -8.97 1.75 0.15
N GLY A 264 -8.08 0.87 0.65
CA GLY A 264 -6.70 0.81 0.17
C GLY A 264 -6.64 0.31 -1.28
N ASN A 265 -5.61 0.75 -2.01
CA ASN A 265 -5.44 0.48 -3.44
C ASN A 265 -3.98 0.15 -3.79
N ILE A 266 -3.75 -0.32 -5.01
CA ILE A 266 -2.44 -0.65 -5.55
C ILE A 266 -2.29 -0.03 -6.94
N LEU A 267 -1.15 0.62 -7.19
CA LEU A 267 -0.66 0.94 -8.52
C LEU A 267 0.26 -0.18 -8.99
N HIS A 268 0.24 -0.52 -10.25
CA HIS A 268 1.22 -1.42 -10.86
C HIS A 268 1.60 -0.93 -12.25
N ASP A 269 2.80 -1.26 -12.69
CA ASP A 269 3.27 -1.00 -14.04
C ASP A 269 3.21 -2.26 -14.94
N LYS A 270 3.75 -2.16 -16.15
CA LYS A 270 3.80 -3.28 -17.09
C LYS A 270 4.72 -4.41 -16.66
N LYS A 271 5.68 -4.14 -15.77
CA LYS A 271 6.55 -5.14 -15.16
C LYS A 271 5.91 -5.84 -13.97
N ARG A 272 4.67 -5.43 -13.63
CA ARG A 272 3.91 -5.92 -12.47
C ARG A 272 4.50 -5.49 -11.12
N GLU A 273 5.40 -4.50 -11.13
CA GLU A 273 5.86 -3.83 -9.92
C GLU A 273 4.74 -3.01 -9.29
N GLU A 274 4.63 -3.02 -7.97
CA GLU A 274 3.50 -2.44 -7.24
C GLU A 274 3.91 -1.31 -6.28
N ILE A 275 3.02 -0.33 -6.14
CA ILE A 275 3.03 0.66 -5.05
C ILE A 275 1.63 0.69 -4.42
N ASN A 276 1.56 0.51 -3.12
CA ASN A 276 0.30 0.58 -2.38
C ASN A 276 0.00 2.02 -1.98
N TYR A 277 -1.28 2.40 -2.00
CA TYR A 277 -1.71 3.71 -1.51
C TYR A 277 -3.08 3.67 -0.83
N PHE A 278 -3.31 4.63 0.06
CA PHE A 278 -4.57 4.78 0.79
C PHE A 278 -4.83 6.24 1.12
N LEU A 279 -6.00 6.77 0.78
CA LEU A 279 -6.47 8.07 1.23
C LEU A 279 -7.34 7.94 2.48
N HIS A 280 -7.06 8.71 3.51
CA HIS A 280 -8.03 9.04 4.56
C HIS A 280 -8.51 10.48 4.34
N PRO A 281 -9.81 10.71 4.11
CA PRO A 281 -10.31 12.03 3.71
C PRO A 281 -10.26 13.09 4.82
N GLY A 282 -10.00 12.70 6.07
CA GLY A 282 -9.96 13.60 7.22
C GLY A 282 -11.26 14.40 7.37
N ASP A 283 -11.12 15.68 7.63
CA ASP A 283 -12.21 16.66 7.69
C ASP A 283 -12.48 17.36 6.34
N PHE A 284 -11.85 16.90 5.27
CA PHE A 284 -11.97 17.44 3.90
C PHE A 284 -11.49 18.90 3.76
N LYS A 285 -10.59 19.35 4.64
CA LYS A 285 -10.01 20.71 4.63
C LYS A 285 -8.48 20.64 4.53
N PRO A 286 -7.83 21.67 3.97
CA PRO A 286 -6.38 21.67 3.82
C PRO A 286 -5.64 21.55 5.15
N PRO A 287 -4.38 21.03 5.11
CA PRO A 287 -3.66 20.52 3.93
C PRO A 287 -3.93 19.04 3.66
N LEU A 288 -3.54 18.56 2.44
CA LEU A 288 -3.34 17.13 2.19
C LEU A 288 -1.93 16.74 2.65
N ALA A 289 -1.85 15.85 3.61
CA ALA A 289 -0.59 15.32 4.13
C ALA A 289 -0.26 13.98 3.47
N VAL A 290 0.79 13.90 2.65
CA VAL A 290 1.26 12.67 2.02
C VAL A 290 2.41 12.09 2.83
N TYR A 291 2.32 10.81 3.18
CA TYR A 291 3.36 10.09 3.91
C TYR A 291 3.83 8.87 3.12
N PHE A 292 5.12 8.81 2.88
CA PHE A 292 5.79 7.66 2.28
C PHE A 292 6.40 6.78 3.37
N SER A 293 6.02 5.51 3.41
CA SER A 293 6.52 4.55 4.38
C SER A 293 8.04 4.32 4.24
N GLY A 294 8.69 4.07 5.35
CA GLY A 294 10.10 3.68 5.39
C GLY A 294 10.34 2.24 4.90
N TYR A 295 11.59 1.77 5.01
CA TYR A 295 11.96 0.39 4.69
C TYR A 295 11.20 -0.60 5.57
N ARG A 296 10.55 -1.57 4.93
CA ARG A 296 9.67 -2.49 5.62
C ARG A 296 9.58 -3.84 4.89
N PRO A 297 10.08 -4.95 5.47
CA PRO A 297 9.96 -6.27 4.84
C PRO A 297 8.51 -6.75 4.73
N ALA A 298 7.69 -6.56 5.78
CA ALA A 298 6.27 -6.87 5.74
C ALA A 298 5.50 -5.81 4.96
N GLU A 299 4.53 -6.24 4.14
CA GLU A 299 3.71 -5.33 3.34
C GLU A 299 2.60 -4.65 4.16
N GLY A 300 2.09 -3.56 3.64
CA GLY A 300 1.04 -2.73 4.26
C GLY A 300 1.50 -1.32 4.54
N PHE A 301 0.65 -0.53 5.19
CA PHE A 301 0.90 0.87 5.45
C PHE A 301 1.58 1.10 6.79
N GLU A 302 2.54 2.02 6.81
CA GLU A 302 3.12 2.61 8.01
C GLU A 302 2.48 3.98 8.28
N GLY A 303 2.54 4.43 9.53
CA GLY A 303 2.19 5.80 9.87
C GLY A 303 0.68 6.11 9.96
N TYR A 304 -0.22 5.14 9.79
CA TYR A 304 -1.67 5.39 9.80
C TYR A 304 -2.13 6.19 11.03
N TRP A 305 -1.81 5.73 12.23
CA TRP A 305 -2.23 6.41 13.45
C TRP A 305 -1.52 7.74 13.67
N MET A 306 -0.26 7.82 13.28
CA MET A 306 0.50 9.07 13.34
C MET A 306 -0.15 10.14 12.46
N MET A 307 -0.51 9.78 11.21
CA MET A 307 -1.14 10.71 10.28
C MET A 307 -2.60 11.01 10.67
N LYS A 308 -3.36 10.02 11.15
CA LYS A 308 -4.74 10.23 11.66
C LYS A 308 -4.77 11.24 12.81
N ASN A 309 -3.77 11.23 13.68
CA ASN A 309 -3.65 12.18 14.80
C ASN A 309 -3.34 13.62 14.36
N LEU A 310 -2.95 13.86 13.11
CA LEU A 310 -2.81 15.21 12.57
C LEU A 310 -4.16 15.88 12.24
N GLN A 311 -5.24 15.10 12.22
CA GLN A 311 -6.62 15.57 12.00
C GLN A 311 -6.84 16.32 10.68
N CYS A 312 -6.09 15.98 9.64
CA CYS A 312 -6.25 16.50 8.29
C CYS A 312 -6.36 15.33 7.28
N PRO A 313 -6.78 15.58 6.04
CA PRO A 313 -6.68 14.60 4.97
C PRO A 313 -5.27 14.07 4.83
N PHE A 314 -5.11 12.75 4.69
CA PHE A 314 -3.79 12.17 4.47
C PHE A 314 -3.80 11.04 3.45
N LEU A 315 -2.71 10.94 2.70
CA LEU A 315 -2.46 9.91 1.70
C LEU A 315 -1.20 9.13 2.09
N LEU A 316 -1.35 7.83 2.30
CA LEU A 316 -0.24 6.93 2.60
C LEU A 316 0.22 6.24 1.32
N PHE A 317 1.54 6.13 1.16
CA PHE A 317 2.15 5.24 0.18
C PHE A 317 3.02 4.19 0.88
N SER A 318 3.09 2.99 0.31
CA SER A 318 4.06 1.97 0.70
C SER A 318 4.61 1.26 -0.52
N ASP A 319 5.92 1.00 -0.49
CA ASP A 319 6.67 0.35 -1.57
C ASP A 319 6.99 -1.09 -1.17
N PRO A 320 6.29 -2.10 -1.69
CA PRO A 320 6.50 -3.49 -1.32
C PRO A 320 7.59 -4.20 -2.12
N ARG A 321 8.27 -3.53 -3.06
CA ARG A 321 9.21 -4.16 -3.99
C ARG A 321 10.50 -4.61 -3.30
N LEU A 322 11.24 -5.48 -3.93
CA LEU A 322 12.46 -6.09 -3.39
C LEU A 322 12.18 -6.76 -2.02
N GLU A 323 12.98 -6.50 -1.00
CA GLU A 323 12.72 -6.96 0.36
C GLU A 323 11.88 -5.97 1.16
N GLY A 324 12.16 -4.67 1.09
CA GLY A 324 11.51 -3.65 1.92
C GLY A 324 11.30 -2.31 1.24
N GLY A 325 11.39 -2.26 -0.10
CA GLY A 325 11.17 -1.09 -0.92
C GLY A 325 12.32 -0.75 -1.85
N ALA A 326 12.00 0.01 -2.91
CA ALA A 326 12.94 0.52 -3.92
C ALA A 326 12.92 2.06 -3.99
N PHE A 327 12.74 2.73 -2.85
CA PHE A 327 12.70 4.19 -2.72
C PHE A 327 11.64 4.88 -3.61
N TYR A 328 10.59 4.15 -4.00
CA TYR A 328 9.51 4.65 -4.87
C TYR A 328 10.00 5.14 -6.25
N LEU A 329 11.22 4.81 -6.62
CA LEU A 329 11.73 4.94 -7.98
C LEU A 329 11.34 3.69 -8.78
N GLY A 330 11.14 3.83 -10.09
CA GLY A 330 10.80 2.69 -10.94
C GLY A 330 10.79 3.05 -12.41
N SER A 331 9.91 2.38 -13.16
CA SER A 331 9.62 2.79 -14.53
C SER A 331 8.98 4.19 -14.54
N GLU A 332 9.15 4.91 -15.65
CA GLU A 332 8.49 6.20 -15.86
C GLU A 332 6.97 6.08 -15.62
N GLU A 333 6.37 4.98 -16.09
CA GLU A 333 4.95 4.69 -15.87
C GLU A 333 4.58 4.63 -14.38
N LEU A 334 5.41 3.99 -13.55
CA LEU A 334 5.13 3.84 -12.12
C LEU A 334 5.28 5.18 -11.38
N GLU A 335 6.32 5.94 -11.71
CA GLU A 335 6.55 7.26 -11.12
C GLU A 335 5.46 8.27 -11.52
N ASP A 336 5.02 8.24 -12.77
CA ASP A 336 3.90 9.05 -13.25
C ASP A 336 2.58 8.69 -12.55
N LYS A 337 2.34 7.40 -12.29
CA LYS A 337 1.16 6.95 -11.53
C LYS A 337 1.17 7.45 -10.09
N ILE A 338 2.33 7.47 -9.41
CA ILE A 338 2.45 8.05 -8.07
C ILE A 338 2.08 9.55 -8.10
N GLN A 339 2.66 10.29 -9.05
CA GLN A 339 2.39 11.72 -9.21
C GLN A 339 0.92 11.99 -9.56
N ALA A 340 0.37 11.23 -10.51
CA ALA A 340 -1.03 11.33 -10.90
C ALA A 340 -1.99 11.02 -9.73
N THR A 341 -1.63 10.08 -8.86
CA THR A 341 -2.42 9.76 -7.67
C THR A 341 -2.44 10.91 -6.67
N ILE A 342 -1.30 11.56 -6.43
CA ILE A 342 -1.24 12.75 -5.55
C ILE A 342 -2.09 13.87 -6.14
N GLN A 343 -1.95 14.16 -7.44
CA GLN A 343 -2.72 15.20 -8.11
C GLN A 343 -4.22 14.88 -8.10
N TYR A 344 -4.60 13.63 -8.38
CA TYR A 344 -6.01 13.20 -8.32
C TYR A 344 -6.66 13.48 -6.96
N TYR A 345 -5.93 13.22 -5.87
CA TYR A 345 -6.50 13.47 -4.54
C TYR A 345 -6.45 14.93 -4.11
N LEU A 346 -5.53 15.75 -4.62
CA LEU A 346 -5.64 17.21 -4.51
C LEU A 346 -6.95 17.68 -5.16
N ASP A 347 -7.20 17.28 -6.41
CA ASP A 347 -8.41 17.65 -7.15
C ASP A 347 -9.69 17.11 -6.47
N TYR A 348 -9.64 15.86 -5.98
CA TYR A 348 -10.76 15.24 -5.24
C TYR A 348 -11.14 16.02 -3.99
N LEU A 349 -10.16 16.54 -3.26
CA LEU A 349 -10.36 17.33 -2.05
C LEU A 349 -10.64 18.83 -2.36
N GLY A 350 -10.47 19.26 -3.60
CA GLY A 350 -10.57 20.66 -4.00
C GLY A 350 -9.41 21.52 -3.50
N LEU A 351 -8.22 20.93 -3.40
CA LEU A 351 -6.99 21.54 -2.92
C LEU A 351 -6.00 21.75 -4.07
N ASP A 352 -5.00 22.58 -3.86
CA ASP A 352 -3.91 22.80 -4.79
C ASP A 352 -2.53 22.46 -4.17
N ARG A 353 -1.46 22.69 -4.93
CA ARG A 353 -0.08 22.38 -4.48
C ARG A 353 0.34 23.18 -3.25
N SER A 354 -0.21 24.38 -3.06
CA SER A 354 0.05 25.20 -1.86
C SER A 354 -0.61 24.64 -0.59
N ASP A 355 -1.46 23.61 -0.73
CA ASP A 355 -2.09 22.86 0.35
C ASP A 355 -1.48 21.47 0.54
N LEU A 356 -0.37 21.16 -0.14
CA LEU A 356 0.28 19.85 -0.10
C LEU A 356 1.45 19.85 0.90
N ILE A 357 1.53 18.80 1.72
CA ILE A 357 2.69 18.47 2.54
C ILE A 357 3.15 17.07 2.18
N LEU A 358 4.40 16.93 1.72
CA LEU A 358 5.03 15.63 1.48
C LEU A 358 5.93 15.25 2.66
N SER A 359 5.94 13.97 3.02
CA SER A 359 6.68 13.56 4.20
C SER A 359 7.11 12.10 4.19
N GLY A 360 8.10 11.77 5.01
CA GLY A 360 8.57 10.42 5.22
C GLY A 360 9.69 10.32 6.23
N LEU A 361 9.94 9.10 6.67
CA LEU A 361 11.03 8.75 7.58
C LEU A 361 11.97 7.77 6.90
N SER A 362 13.29 7.91 7.09
CA SER A 362 14.29 7.01 6.52
C SER A 362 14.12 6.85 4.99
N MET A 363 13.86 5.65 4.47
CA MET A 363 13.61 5.43 3.04
C MET A 363 12.52 6.35 2.46
N GLY A 364 11.46 6.61 3.23
CA GLY A 364 10.35 7.48 2.80
C GLY A 364 10.71 8.96 2.63
N THR A 365 11.89 9.37 3.10
CA THR A 365 12.37 10.75 2.92
C THR A 365 12.76 11.03 1.46
N PHE A 366 13.29 10.02 0.79
CA PHE A 366 13.69 10.13 -0.61
C PHE A 366 12.52 10.51 -1.51
N PRO A 367 11.41 9.77 -1.57
CA PRO A 367 10.27 10.14 -2.40
C PRO A 367 9.63 11.46 -1.97
N ALA A 368 9.59 11.79 -0.67
CA ALA A 368 9.07 13.08 -0.20
C ALA A 368 9.85 14.25 -0.80
N LEU A 369 11.17 14.16 -0.86
CA LEU A 369 12.06 15.15 -1.46
C LEU A 369 12.03 15.09 -3.00
N TYR A 370 12.07 13.89 -3.59
CA TYR A 370 12.12 13.66 -5.02
C TYR A 370 10.84 14.11 -5.72
N TYR A 371 9.67 13.67 -5.25
CA TYR A 371 8.39 14.16 -5.76
C TYR A 371 8.08 15.58 -5.29
N GLY A 372 8.64 16.00 -4.14
CA GLY A 372 8.60 17.38 -3.69
C GLY A 372 9.19 18.35 -4.69
N SER A 373 10.24 17.97 -5.40
CA SER A 373 10.83 18.79 -6.47
C SER A 373 9.96 18.88 -7.74
N HIS A 374 8.92 18.07 -7.87
CA HIS A 374 7.93 18.18 -8.94
C HIS A 374 6.73 19.03 -8.52
N PHE A 375 6.25 18.84 -7.30
CA PHE A 375 5.05 19.54 -6.81
C PHE A 375 5.33 20.92 -6.26
N GLU A 376 6.55 21.18 -5.77
CA GLU A 376 6.91 22.44 -5.08
C GLU A 376 5.85 22.77 -4.00
N PRO A 377 5.66 21.88 -3.01
CA PRO A 377 4.52 21.91 -2.10
C PRO A 377 4.68 22.97 -1.02
N LYS A 378 3.62 23.23 -0.24
CA LYS A 378 3.67 24.06 0.96
C LYS A 378 4.71 23.60 1.96
N GLY A 379 4.84 22.30 2.16
CA GLY A 379 5.77 21.75 3.13
C GLY A 379 6.38 20.41 2.72
N ILE A 380 7.62 20.19 3.16
CA ILE A 380 8.29 18.88 3.09
C ILE A 380 8.83 18.58 4.49
N VAL A 381 8.33 17.51 5.11
CA VAL A 381 8.75 17.11 6.46
C VAL A 381 9.41 15.75 6.39
N VAL A 382 10.71 15.69 6.71
CA VAL A 382 11.49 14.46 6.60
C VAL A 382 12.31 14.20 7.87
N GLY A 383 12.38 12.90 8.23
CA GLY A 383 13.20 12.44 9.34
C GLY A 383 14.23 11.42 8.89
N LYS A 384 15.49 11.69 9.21
CA LYS A 384 16.66 10.88 8.80
C LYS A 384 16.76 10.82 7.25
N PRO A 385 17.02 11.97 6.60
CA PRO A 385 16.98 12.08 5.14
C PRO A 385 18.02 11.19 4.45
N LEU A 386 17.60 10.55 3.36
CA LEU A 386 18.41 9.77 2.45
C LEU A 386 18.22 10.35 1.03
N THR A 387 19.32 10.69 0.35
CA THR A 387 19.32 11.34 -0.96
C THR A 387 20.29 10.73 -1.95
N ASN A 388 21.35 10.08 -1.47
CA ASN A 388 22.46 9.58 -2.29
C ASN A 388 22.42 8.05 -2.36
N LEU A 389 21.48 7.48 -3.12
CA LEU A 389 21.25 6.03 -3.16
C LEU A 389 22.44 5.26 -3.75
N GLY A 390 23.13 5.86 -4.73
CA GLY A 390 24.36 5.30 -5.29
C GLY A 390 25.51 5.27 -4.27
N THR A 391 25.65 6.33 -3.46
CA THR A 391 26.61 6.38 -2.36
C THR A 391 26.27 5.36 -1.28
N ILE A 392 24.99 5.18 -0.93
CA ILE A 392 24.53 4.14 0.00
C ILE A 392 24.89 2.75 -0.52
N ALA A 393 24.67 2.48 -1.81
CA ALA A 393 25.05 1.21 -2.43
C ALA A 393 26.57 0.98 -2.40
N GLN A 394 27.38 2.00 -2.74
CA GLN A 394 28.84 1.91 -2.65
C GLN A 394 29.30 1.57 -1.24
N ARG A 395 28.76 2.23 -0.24
CA ARG A 395 29.09 1.99 1.15
C ARG A 395 28.67 0.60 1.62
N GLY A 396 27.46 0.17 1.27
CA GLY A 396 26.96 -1.19 1.55
C GLY A 396 27.90 -2.26 1.02
N ARG A 397 28.51 -2.03 -0.14
CA ARG A 397 29.48 -2.95 -0.73
C ARG A 397 30.83 -3.01 0.02
N LEU A 398 31.38 -1.85 0.41
CA LEU A 398 32.76 -1.74 0.80
C LEU A 398 32.97 -1.66 2.33
N GLU A 399 32.04 -1.03 3.04
CA GLU A 399 32.21 -0.63 4.42
C GLU A 399 31.21 -1.28 5.39
N ALA A 400 29.95 -1.45 4.97
CA ALA A 400 28.86 -1.88 5.83
C ALA A 400 27.87 -2.83 5.13
N PRO A 401 28.30 -4.04 4.73
CA PRO A 401 27.54 -4.93 3.84
C PRO A 401 26.26 -5.54 4.44
N GLY A 402 25.89 -5.22 5.65
CA GLY A 402 24.66 -5.71 6.28
C GLY A 402 23.69 -4.61 6.70
N VAL A 403 24.05 -3.35 6.48
CA VAL A 403 23.26 -2.21 6.97
C VAL A 403 22.02 -1.98 6.11
N PHE A 404 22.15 -2.11 4.79
CA PHE A 404 21.05 -2.04 3.85
C PHE A 404 21.20 -3.11 2.76
N PRO A 405 20.66 -4.33 3.00
CA PRO A 405 20.95 -5.51 2.19
C PRO A 405 20.60 -5.35 0.72
N THR A 406 19.51 -4.63 0.39
CA THR A 406 19.00 -4.45 -0.98
C THR A 406 19.52 -3.19 -1.67
N SER A 407 20.56 -2.53 -1.15
CA SER A 407 21.08 -1.29 -1.77
C SER A 407 21.61 -1.50 -3.20
N PHE A 408 22.19 -2.68 -3.48
CA PHE A 408 22.63 -3.06 -4.82
C PHE A 408 21.50 -3.41 -5.73
N ASP A 409 20.46 -4.07 -5.23
CA ASP A 409 19.27 -4.40 -5.98
C ASP A 409 18.56 -3.11 -6.42
N VAL A 410 18.45 -2.13 -5.53
CA VAL A 410 17.93 -0.78 -5.86
C VAL A 410 18.79 -0.13 -6.95
N LEU A 411 20.12 -0.17 -6.83
CA LEU A 411 21.01 0.41 -7.83
C LEU A 411 20.82 -0.27 -9.19
N HIS A 412 20.85 -1.61 -9.22
CA HIS A 412 20.68 -2.39 -10.45
C HIS A 412 19.29 -2.17 -11.09
N LEU A 413 18.23 -2.24 -10.30
CA LEU A 413 16.85 -2.00 -10.74
C LEU A 413 16.69 -0.63 -11.43
N GLN A 414 17.39 0.40 -10.90
CA GLN A 414 17.24 1.77 -11.40
C GLN A 414 18.20 2.14 -12.55
N THR A 415 19.33 1.45 -12.69
CA THR A 415 20.38 1.82 -13.65
C THR A 415 20.75 0.71 -14.65
N GLY A 416 20.34 -0.52 -14.35
CA GLY A 416 20.74 -1.72 -15.11
C GLY A 416 22.20 -2.13 -14.86
N GLY A 417 22.89 -1.51 -13.88
CA GLY A 417 24.28 -1.80 -13.58
C GLY A 417 24.65 -1.57 -12.11
N VAL A 418 25.91 -1.89 -11.77
CA VAL A 418 26.44 -1.77 -10.39
C VAL A 418 27.83 -1.14 -10.38
N SER A 419 28.21 -0.43 -11.44
CA SER A 419 29.50 0.25 -11.54
C SER A 419 29.50 1.57 -10.76
N GLN A 420 30.70 2.15 -10.57
CA GLN A 420 30.81 3.48 -9.98
C GLN A 420 30.13 4.58 -10.82
N LYS A 421 30.02 4.36 -12.14
CA LYS A 421 29.27 5.27 -13.00
C LYS A 421 27.78 5.20 -12.67
N ASP A 422 27.23 3.99 -12.52
CA ASP A 422 25.80 3.77 -12.20
C ASP A 422 25.46 4.37 -10.84
N MET A 423 26.34 4.25 -9.84
CA MET A 423 26.18 4.88 -8.53
C MET A 423 26.08 6.41 -8.64
N LYS A 424 26.98 7.02 -9.43
CA LYS A 424 26.95 8.48 -9.64
C LYS A 424 25.72 8.92 -10.43
N ASP A 425 25.33 8.17 -11.43
CA ASP A 425 24.16 8.48 -12.26
C ASP A 425 22.88 8.44 -11.40
N LEU A 426 22.76 7.48 -10.48
CA LEU A 426 21.63 7.38 -9.55
C LEU A 426 21.58 8.55 -8.56
N ASP A 427 22.71 8.95 -7.96
CA ASP A 427 22.77 10.13 -7.09
C ASP A 427 22.45 11.41 -7.88
N GLN A 428 22.97 11.54 -9.11
CA GLN A 428 22.70 12.70 -9.97
C GLN A 428 21.23 12.80 -10.41
N ARG A 429 20.54 11.68 -10.58
CA ARG A 429 19.09 11.67 -10.90
C ARG A 429 18.29 12.47 -9.87
N PHE A 430 18.57 12.27 -8.57
CA PHE A 430 17.96 13.04 -7.51
C PHE A 430 18.38 14.52 -7.56
N TRP A 431 19.68 14.80 -7.49
CA TRP A 431 20.20 16.14 -7.34
C TRP A 431 19.94 17.06 -8.54
N THR A 432 19.94 16.49 -9.76
CA THR A 432 19.62 17.28 -10.96
C THR A 432 18.20 17.83 -10.87
N ARG A 433 17.25 17.00 -10.46
CA ARG A 433 15.85 17.40 -10.33
C ARG A 433 15.65 18.34 -9.14
N PHE A 434 16.20 17.99 -7.97
CA PHE A 434 16.03 18.76 -6.74
C PHE A 434 16.59 20.18 -6.84
N LYS A 435 17.72 20.38 -7.51
CA LYS A 435 18.33 21.69 -7.72
C LYS A 435 17.61 22.59 -8.74
N GLN A 436 16.73 22.04 -9.54
CA GLN A 436 15.95 22.80 -10.52
C GLN A 436 14.60 23.28 -9.99
N ALA A 437 14.15 22.76 -8.86
CA ALA A 437 12.85 23.09 -8.29
C ALA A 437 12.86 24.46 -7.60
N ASP A 438 11.74 25.18 -7.67
CA ASP A 438 11.52 26.43 -6.94
C ASP A 438 10.90 26.16 -5.57
N PHE A 439 11.73 26.14 -4.56
CA PHE A 439 11.30 25.96 -3.17
C PHE A 439 11.09 27.26 -2.40
N SER A 440 11.04 28.42 -3.07
CA SER A 440 10.93 29.73 -2.42
C SER A 440 9.69 29.87 -1.51
N GLN A 441 8.64 29.09 -1.74
CA GLN A 441 7.42 29.06 -0.94
C GLN A 441 7.29 27.82 -0.04
N THR A 442 8.28 26.91 -0.08
CA THR A 442 8.22 25.63 0.65
C THR A 442 8.88 25.75 2.01
N THR A 443 8.22 25.21 3.04
CA THR A 443 8.80 25.05 4.38
C THR A 443 9.34 23.62 4.53
N PHE A 444 10.62 23.49 4.84
CA PHE A 444 11.26 22.21 5.13
C PHE A 444 11.36 21.98 6.63
N GLY A 445 10.85 20.83 7.10
CA GLY A 445 11.08 20.31 8.45
C GLY A 445 12.07 19.14 8.38
N LEU A 446 13.30 19.35 8.84
CA LEU A 446 14.38 18.36 8.74
C LEU A 446 14.79 17.87 10.12
N SER A 447 14.38 16.66 10.52
CA SER A 447 14.96 15.98 11.68
C SER A 447 16.02 14.97 11.21
N TYR A 448 17.22 15.04 11.77
CA TYR A 448 18.37 14.26 11.28
C TYR A 448 19.21 13.71 12.41
N MET A 449 20.01 12.67 12.11
CA MET A 449 20.98 12.10 13.02
C MET A 449 22.34 12.77 12.81
N LYS A 450 23.02 13.18 13.91
CA LYS A 450 24.31 13.87 13.82
C LYS A 450 25.45 12.98 13.38
N ASP A 451 25.35 11.69 13.69
CA ASP A 451 26.33 10.68 13.36
C ASP A 451 25.77 9.73 12.29
N GLU A 452 24.98 10.31 11.32
CA GLU A 452 24.32 9.57 10.25
C GLU A 452 25.31 8.66 9.51
N ASP A 453 25.00 7.37 9.48
CA ASP A 453 25.90 6.35 8.98
C ASP A 453 25.42 5.65 7.70
N MET A 454 24.22 5.94 7.20
CA MET A 454 23.76 5.48 5.88
C MET A 454 24.09 6.50 4.79
N ASP A 455 23.68 7.76 4.97
CA ASP A 455 23.91 8.86 4.03
C ASP A 455 24.42 10.11 4.78
N SER A 456 25.68 10.06 5.20
CA SER A 456 26.29 11.07 6.07
C SER A 456 26.33 12.48 5.47
N GLY A 457 26.21 12.59 4.13
CA GLY A 457 26.21 13.90 3.43
C GLY A 457 24.83 14.48 3.18
N ALA A 458 23.75 13.73 3.36
CA ALA A 458 22.40 14.12 2.93
C ALA A 458 21.94 15.46 3.54
N TYR A 459 22.06 15.60 4.87
CA TYR A 459 21.60 16.82 5.55
C TYR A 459 22.36 18.07 5.09
N ASP A 460 23.68 18.01 5.04
CA ASP A 460 24.50 19.17 4.67
C ASP A 460 24.25 19.58 3.22
N GLN A 461 24.19 18.62 2.29
CA GLN A 461 23.90 18.87 0.89
C GLN A 461 22.47 19.44 0.67
N LEU A 462 21.49 18.97 1.42
CA LEU A 462 20.14 19.53 1.41
C LEU A 462 20.15 20.98 1.86
N VAL A 463 20.72 21.28 3.02
CA VAL A 463 20.77 22.64 3.56
C VAL A 463 21.55 23.58 2.63
N GLU A 464 22.71 23.16 2.10
CA GLU A 464 23.48 23.95 1.14
C GLU A 464 22.66 24.30 -0.10
N THR A 465 21.92 23.32 -0.64
CA THR A 465 21.07 23.54 -1.81
C THR A 465 19.88 24.45 -1.49
N LEU A 466 19.17 24.19 -0.40
CA LEU A 466 17.97 24.92 -0.02
C LEU A 466 18.26 26.37 0.38
N CYS A 467 19.43 26.67 0.98
CA CYS A 467 19.83 28.05 1.28
C CYS A 467 19.93 28.95 0.01
N GLN A 468 20.04 28.34 -1.17
CA GLN A 468 20.09 29.07 -2.45
C GLN A 468 18.70 29.33 -3.06
N THR A 469 17.65 28.66 -2.56
CA THR A 469 16.30 28.73 -3.13
C THR A 469 15.38 29.72 -2.40
N GLY A 470 15.77 30.23 -1.23
CA GLY A 470 14.89 31.04 -0.38
C GLY A 470 13.89 30.23 0.45
N ALA A 471 13.98 28.91 0.46
CA ALA A 471 13.15 28.03 1.27
C ALA A 471 13.26 28.32 2.77
N LYS A 472 12.17 28.15 3.51
CA LYS A 472 12.18 28.18 4.98
C LYS A 472 12.65 26.83 5.51
N ILE A 473 13.72 26.79 6.29
CA ILE A 473 14.29 25.56 6.84
C ILE A 473 14.12 25.55 8.36
N LEU A 474 13.42 24.53 8.86
CA LEU A 474 13.32 24.16 10.27
C LEU A 474 14.13 22.88 10.45
N SER A 475 15.10 22.85 11.35
CA SER A 475 15.91 21.64 11.49
C SER A 475 16.27 21.31 12.93
N LYS A 476 16.42 20.00 13.20
CA LYS A 476 16.85 19.49 14.50
C LYS A 476 17.72 18.25 14.34
N GLY A 477 18.95 18.34 14.82
CA GLY A 477 19.86 17.21 14.90
C GLY A 477 19.77 16.50 16.24
N THR A 478 19.63 15.18 16.19
CA THR A 478 19.68 14.24 17.32
C THR A 478 21.01 13.51 17.32
N ALA A 479 21.61 13.28 18.47
CA ALA A 479 22.86 12.53 18.58
C ALA A 479 22.62 11.04 18.24
N GLY A 480 23.60 10.39 17.64
CA GLY A 480 23.55 9.00 17.27
C GLY A 480 23.47 8.74 15.75
N ARG A 481 23.57 7.45 15.39
CA ARG A 481 23.53 6.94 14.03
C ARG A 481 22.09 6.77 13.56
N HIS A 482 21.89 6.37 12.30
CA HIS A 482 20.58 6.27 11.65
C HIS A 482 19.50 5.56 12.51
N ASN A 483 19.84 4.47 13.18
CA ASN A 483 18.88 3.66 13.93
C ASN A 483 18.94 3.84 15.46
N ASP A 484 19.79 4.73 16.00
CA ASP A 484 20.04 4.79 17.44
C ASP A 484 18.90 5.45 18.24
N ASP A 485 18.26 6.52 17.73
CA ASP A 485 17.17 7.23 18.41
C ASP A 485 16.04 7.62 17.45
N THR A 486 15.29 6.63 17.04
CA THR A 486 14.11 6.84 16.18
C THR A 486 13.00 7.61 16.90
N GLY A 487 12.83 7.39 18.21
CA GLY A 487 11.74 8.03 18.97
C GLY A 487 11.86 9.56 19.03
N THR A 488 13.04 10.07 19.36
CA THR A 488 13.30 11.51 19.37
C THR A 488 13.17 12.12 17.98
N ASN A 489 13.65 11.41 16.95
CA ASN A 489 13.56 11.87 15.57
C ASN A 489 12.09 11.99 15.11
N VAL A 490 11.25 10.97 15.39
CA VAL A 490 9.81 10.99 15.12
C VAL A 490 9.11 12.11 15.89
N SER A 491 9.49 12.36 17.15
CA SER A 491 8.91 13.45 17.94
C SER A 491 9.14 14.81 17.28
N TRP A 492 10.35 15.06 16.76
CA TRP A 492 10.67 16.30 16.03
C TRP A 492 10.00 16.36 14.66
N PHE A 493 9.87 15.24 13.96
CA PHE A 493 9.11 15.14 12.72
C PHE A 493 7.66 15.59 12.94
N ILE A 494 6.99 15.08 13.97
CA ILE A 494 5.62 15.49 14.32
C ILE A 494 5.58 16.96 14.74
N HIS A 495 6.57 17.45 15.48
CA HIS A 495 6.64 18.85 15.89
C HIS A 495 6.72 19.79 14.68
N PHE A 496 7.55 19.49 13.68
CA PHE A 496 7.61 20.27 12.45
C PHE A 496 6.31 20.24 11.66
N TYR A 497 5.64 19.07 11.63
CA TYR A 497 4.29 18.97 11.06
C TYR A 497 3.33 19.95 11.74
N LYS A 498 3.27 19.94 13.06
CA LYS A 498 2.39 20.84 13.84
C LYS A 498 2.68 22.30 13.55
N MET A 499 3.95 22.70 13.46
CA MET A 499 4.32 24.09 13.10
C MET A 499 3.80 24.52 11.72
N ILE A 500 3.78 23.61 10.74
CA ILE A 500 3.21 23.92 9.42
C ILE A 500 1.67 23.93 9.51
N LEU A 501 1.07 23.02 10.27
CA LEU A 501 -0.37 22.94 10.46
C LEU A 501 -0.96 24.17 11.19
N GLU A 502 -0.16 24.85 12.04
CA GLU A 502 -0.54 26.13 12.67
C GLU A 502 -0.87 27.19 11.61
N GLU A 503 -0.19 27.20 10.46
CA GLU A 503 -0.47 28.13 9.36
C GLU A 503 -1.87 27.90 8.76
N TYR A 504 -2.48 26.74 8.97
CA TYR A 504 -3.86 26.40 8.59
C TYR A 504 -4.86 26.50 9.74
N GLY A 505 -4.45 27.04 10.89
CA GLY A 505 -5.31 27.13 12.08
C GLY A 505 -5.57 25.80 12.77
N ARG A 506 -4.69 24.80 12.59
CA ARG A 506 -4.82 23.44 13.15
C ARG A 506 -3.88 23.15 14.33
N GLY A 507 -3.28 24.16 14.92
CA GLY A 507 -2.20 24.01 15.91
C GLY A 507 -2.63 23.83 17.37
N GLU A 508 -3.91 23.91 17.71
CA GLU A 508 -4.39 23.87 19.10
C GLU A 508 -5.06 22.54 19.45
N THR A 509 -4.29 21.43 19.54
CA THR A 509 -4.74 20.21 20.25
C THR A 509 -3.57 19.50 20.93
#